data_b14ada9f298a133c84e90de4571a738b
#
_entry.id   b14ada9f298a133c84e90de4571a738b
#
_cell.length_a   1.000
_cell.length_b   1.000
_cell.length_c   1.000
_cell.angle_alpha   90.00
_cell.angle_beta   90.00
_cell.angle_gamma   90.00
#
_symmetry.space_group_name_H-M   'P 1'
#
loop_
_entity.id
_entity.type
_entity.pdbx_description
1 polymer ?
#
loop_
_entity_poly.entity_id
_entity_poly.type
_entity_poly.pdbx_seq_one_letter_code
_entity_poly.pdbx_strand_id
1 'polypeptide(L)'
;MQNNSQAPAAIAHIAGEPGSPLSGLVSFFPQERGVLVTAQIHGLPHEDGPCASRVFGFHIHEGDACTPPDFESAGGHFDLEGCEHPHHAGDLPPLFDCGGDAYLSVLTDRFAIPDILGRTVVIHQDPDDFATQPSGHAGARIGCGVIRAF
;
A
#
# COMPACT_ATOMS: atom_id res chain seq x y z
N MET A 1 20.43 12.53 -5.94
CA MET A 1 19.15 12.64 -5.18
C MET A 1 18.54 14.00 -5.50
N GLN A 2 17.47 14.01 -6.25
CA GLN A 2 16.71 15.25 -6.40
C GLN A 2 16.05 15.54 -5.05
N ASN A 3 16.38 16.68 -4.48
CA ASN A 3 15.68 17.22 -3.33
C ASN A 3 14.27 17.56 -3.79
N ASN A 4 13.35 16.63 -3.62
CA ASN A 4 11.96 16.82 -4.01
C ASN A 4 11.30 17.70 -2.96
N SER A 5 11.43 19.04 -3.13
CA SER A 5 10.69 20.02 -2.36
C SER A 5 9.22 20.12 -2.80
N GLN A 6 8.78 19.20 -3.65
CA GLN A 6 7.42 19.15 -4.17
C GLN A 6 6.50 18.51 -3.12
N ALA A 7 5.38 19.17 -2.82
CA ALA A 7 4.32 18.59 -2.02
C ALA A 7 3.67 17.41 -2.78
N PRO A 8 3.20 16.37 -2.09
CA PRO A 8 2.44 15.31 -2.73
C PRO A 8 1.13 15.86 -3.29
N ALA A 9 0.61 15.22 -4.34
CA ALA A 9 -0.73 15.54 -4.86
C ALA A 9 -1.84 14.78 -4.12
N ALA A 10 -1.51 13.64 -3.53
CA ALA A 10 -2.44 12.84 -2.74
C ALA A 10 -1.68 12.12 -1.63
N ILE A 11 -2.39 11.81 -0.55
CA ILE A 11 -1.88 11.05 0.60
C ILE A 11 -2.91 10.06 1.10
N ALA A 12 -2.44 9.03 1.80
CA ALA A 12 -3.26 8.12 2.58
C ALA A 12 -2.63 7.93 3.96
N HIS A 13 -3.38 8.21 5.01
CA HIS A 13 -2.99 7.87 6.38
C HIS A 13 -3.38 6.43 6.66
N ILE A 14 -2.40 5.60 6.95
CA ILE A 14 -2.59 4.19 7.25
C ILE A 14 -2.80 3.99 8.74
N ALA A 15 -3.78 3.17 9.08
CA ALA A 15 -4.01 2.70 10.44
C ALA A 15 -4.41 1.22 10.41
N GLY A 16 -4.09 0.51 11.48
CA GLY A 16 -4.61 -0.83 11.72
C GLY A 16 -6.00 -0.79 12.36
N GLU A 17 -6.51 -1.95 12.75
CA GLU A 17 -7.73 -2.02 13.55
C GLU A 17 -7.55 -1.28 14.90
N PRO A 18 -8.65 -0.89 15.58
CA PRO A 18 -8.55 -0.22 16.87
C PRO A 18 -7.71 -1.03 17.88
N GLY A 19 -6.70 -0.37 18.46
CA GLY A 19 -5.74 -0.99 19.37
C GLY A 19 -4.46 -1.50 18.70
N SER A 20 -4.40 -1.55 17.38
CA SER A 20 -3.17 -1.88 16.63
C SER A 20 -2.18 -0.72 16.70
N PRO A 21 -0.86 -0.99 16.86
CA PRO A 21 0.16 0.05 16.77
C PRO A 21 0.48 0.48 15.34
N LEU A 22 -0.10 -0.16 14.35
CA LEU A 22 0.18 0.10 12.93
C LEU A 22 -0.29 1.50 12.53
N SER A 23 0.63 2.29 12.00
CA SER A 23 0.36 3.62 11.46
C SER A 23 1.30 3.93 10.31
N GLY A 24 0.97 4.89 9.50
CA GLY A 24 1.87 5.31 8.44
C GLY A 24 1.29 6.35 7.51
N LEU A 25 2.12 6.75 6.57
CA LEU A 25 1.78 7.71 5.53
C LEU A 25 2.24 7.18 4.18
N VAL A 26 1.33 7.15 3.24
CA VAL A 26 1.61 6.89 1.84
C VAL A 26 1.37 8.17 1.06
N SER A 27 2.35 8.60 0.28
CA SER A 27 2.30 9.85 -0.46
C SER A 27 2.50 9.59 -1.95
N PHE A 28 1.78 10.35 -2.76
CA PHE A 28 1.75 10.18 -4.22
C PHE A 28 2.17 11.50 -4.87
N PHE A 29 3.27 11.45 -5.64
CA PHE A 29 3.86 12.61 -6.29
C PHE A 29 3.76 12.43 -7.81
N PRO A 30 3.04 13.30 -8.52
CA PRO A 30 3.02 13.23 -9.98
C PRO A 30 4.41 13.49 -10.55
N GLN A 31 4.81 12.71 -11.53
CA GLN A 31 6.07 12.81 -12.23
C GLN A 31 5.82 12.97 -13.73
N GLU A 32 6.86 13.33 -14.48
CA GLU A 32 6.77 13.39 -15.95
C GLU A 32 6.28 12.06 -16.55
N ARG A 33 6.73 10.95 -15.97
CA ARG A 33 6.29 9.60 -16.36
C ARG A 33 5.76 8.86 -15.14
N GLY A 34 4.44 8.97 -14.90
CA GLY A 34 3.79 8.22 -13.84
C GLY A 34 3.72 8.94 -12.50
N VAL A 35 3.72 8.15 -11.45
CA VAL A 35 3.55 8.59 -10.07
C VAL A 35 4.66 7.99 -9.21
N LEU A 36 5.35 8.81 -8.45
CA LEU A 36 6.23 8.35 -7.39
C LEU A 36 5.39 8.09 -6.15
N VAL A 37 5.41 6.85 -5.69
CA VAL A 37 4.74 6.42 -4.45
C VAL A 37 5.79 6.26 -3.37
N THR A 38 5.60 6.91 -2.23
CA THR A 38 6.43 6.70 -1.04
C THR A 38 5.57 6.20 0.11
N ALA A 39 6.10 5.25 0.88
CA ALA A 39 5.43 4.73 2.06
C ALA A 39 6.38 4.78 3.25
N GLN A 40 5.91 5.32 4.37
CA GLN A 40 6.59 5.31 5.66
C GLN A 40 5.63 4.67 6.66
N ILE A 41 5.93 3.44 7.07
CA ILE A 41 5.03 2.63 7.90
C ILE A 41 5.72 2.30 9.21
N HIS A 42 4.97 2.32 10.30
CA HIS A 42 5.42 2.05 11.66
C HIS A 42 4.48 1.07 12.35
N GLY A 43 5.00 0.34 13.33
CA GLY A 43 4.19 -0.57 14.13
C GLY A 43 3.74 -1.84 13.40
N LEU A 44 4.46 -2.24 12.36
CA LEU A 44 4.25 -3.54 11.71
C LEU A 44 4.51 -4.68 12.69
N PRO A 45 3.80 -5.82 12.56
CA PRO A 45 4.13 -7.02 13.31
C PRO A 45 5.61 -7.36 13.15
N HIS A 46 6.31 -7.48 14.26
CA HIS A 46 7.75 -7.65 14.29
C HIS A 46 8.16 -8.72 15.30
N GLU A 47 9.17 -9.50 14.95
CA GLU A 47 9.83 -10.46 15.82
C GLU A 47 11.33 -10.20 15.81
N ASP A 48 12.00 -10.48 16.94
CA ASP A 48 13.44 -10.35 17.04
C ASP A 48 14.14 -11.64 16.63
N GLY A 49 15.39 -11.52 16.18
CA GLY A 49 16.24 -12.65 15.91
C GLY A 49 16.66 -12.77 14.43
N PRO A 50 17.53 -13.73 14.13
CA PRO A 50 17.97 -13.99 12.76
C PRO A 50 16.79 -14.48 11.92
N CYS A 51 16.69 -13.99 10.68
CA CYS A 51 15.63 -14.32 9.73
C CYS A 51 14.22 -13.88 10.18
N ALA A 52 14.12 -12.95 11.14
CA ALA A 52 12.86 -12.49 11.68
C ALA A 52 12.18 -11.39 10.84
N SER A 53 12.91 -10.75 9.94
CA SER A 53 12.35 -9.73 9.05
C SER A 53 11.23 -10.31 8.19
N ARG A 54 10.09 -9.61 8.17
CA ARG A 54 8.88 -10.04 7.47
C ARG A 54 8.65 -9.20 6.21
N VAL A 55 7.84 -9.76 5.33
CA VAL A 55 7.44 -9.14 4.06
C VAL A 55 5.92 -9.05 4.06
N PHE A 56 5.39 -7.86 3.73
CA PHE A 56 3.96 -7.57 3.75
C PHE A 56 3.48 -7.16 2.37
N GLY A 57 2.42 -7.81 1.87
CA GLY A 57 1.76 -7.38 0.65
C GLY A 57 1.25 -5.94 0.77
N PHE A 58 1.35 -5.18 -0.33
CA PHE A 58 1.05 -3.75 -0.35
C PHE A 58 0.40 -3.38 -1.67
N HIS A 59 -0.86 -2.95 -1.62
CA HIS A 59 -1.65 -2.71 -2.82
C HIS A 59 -2.60 -1.53 -2.65
N ILE A 60 -3.00 -0.94 -3.78
CA ILE A 60 -4.16 -0.06 -3.85
C ILE A 60 -5.37 -0.92 -4.18
N HIS A 61 -6.43 -0.78 -3.38
CA HIS A 61 -7.71 -1.46 -3.54
C HIS A 61 -8.76 -0.51 -4.12
N GLU A 62 -9.80 -1.07 -4.73
CA GLU A 62 -10.81 -0.31 -5.46
C GLU A 62 -11.82 0.42 -4.59
N GLY A 63 -12.04 -0.05 -3.35
CA GLY A 63 -13.04 0.49 -2.44
C GLY A 63 -12.65 1.86 -1.87
N ASP A 64 -13.63 2.51 -1.27
CA ASP A 64 -13.54 3.89 -0.77
C ASP A 64 -13.57 3.99 0.76
N ALA A 65 -13.54 2.87 1.46
CA ALA A 65 -13.65 2.82 2.91
C ALA A 65 -12.72 1.79 3.52
N CYS A 66 -12.26 2.09 4.73
CA CYS A 66 -11.43 1.23 5.57
C CYS A 66 -12.18 0.86 6.85
N THR A 67 -13.16 -0.04 6.75
CA THR A 67 -13.98 -0.44 7.91
C THR A 67 -13.30 -1.60 8.65
N PRO A 68 -12.80 -1.37 9.88
CA PRO A 68 -12.21 -2.44 10.68
C PRO A 68 -13.28 -3.45 11.13
N PRO A 69 -12.87 -4.68 11.55
CA PRO A 69 -11.48 -5.13 11.73
C PRO A 69 -10.81 -5.70 10.49
N ASP A 70 -11.56 -6.14 9.48
CA ASP A 70 -11.04 -6.92 8.36
C ASP A 70 -10.78 -6.11 7.09
N PHE A 71 -11.25 -4.85 7.05
CA PHE A 71 -11.12 -3.94 5.92
C PHE A 71 -11.68 -4.48 4.60
N GLU A 72 -12.68 -5.36 4.67
CA GLU A 72 -13.35 -5.88 3.47
C GLU A 72 -13.99 -4.77 2.62
N SER A 73 -14.37 -3.65 3.25
CA SER A 73 -14.89 -2.46 2.56
C SER A 73 -13.91 -1.86 1.52
N ALA A 74 -12.62 -2.16 1.62
CA ALA A 74 -11.64 -1.75 0.62
C ALA A 74 -11.80 -2.50 -0.72
N GLY A 75 -12.54 -3.59 -0.76
CA GLY A 75 -12.77 -4.35 -1.99
C GLY A 75 -11.55 -5.11 -2.48
N GLY A 76 -11.49 -5.40 -3.77
CA GLY A 76 -10.37 -6.07 -4.43
C GLY A 76 -9.27 -5.09 -4.87
N HIS A 77 -8.23 -5.61 -5.50
CA HIS A 77 -7.16 -4.80 -6.06
C HIS A 77 -7.69 -3.83 -7.12
N PHE A 78 -7.22 -2.60 -7.05
CA PHE A 78 -7.57 -1.60 -8.05
C PHE A 78 -6.95 -1.96 -9.40
N ASP A 79 -7.78 -1.98 -10.45
CA ASP A 79 -7.34 -2.22 -11.82
C ASP A 79 -8.13 -1.37 -12.79
N LEU A 80 -7.53 -1.05 -13.93
CA LEU A 80 -8.11 -0.22 -14.99
C LEU A 80 -8.38 -1.00 -16.29
N GLU A 81 -7.64 -2.08 -16.52
CA GLU A 81 -7.56 -2.72 -17.83
C GLU A 81 -8.03 -4.18 -17.84
N GLY A 82 -8.52 -4.69 -16.71
CA GLY A 82 -8.91 -6.10 -16.60
C GLY A 82 -7.72 -7.05 -16.56
N CYS A 83 -6.60 -6.59 -16.03
CA CYS A 83 -5.40 -7.41 -15.86
C CYS A 83 -5.56 -8.38 -14.69
N GLU A 84 -4.71 -9.38 -14.66
CA GLU A 84 -4.56 -10.29 -13.53
C GLU A 84 -3.41 -9.84 -12.61
N HIS A 85 -3.43 -10.32 -11.38
CA HIS A 85 -2.32 -10.10 -10.45
C HIS A 85 -1.03 -10.75 -10.99
N PRO A 86 0.15 -10.11 -10.96
CA PRO A 86 0.51 -8.84 -10.32
C PRO A 86 0.51 -7.63 -11.29
N HIS A 87 -0.34 -7.64 -12.30
CA HIS A 87 -0.41 -6.60 -13.31
C HIS A 87 -1.56 -5.62 -13.11
N HIS A 88 -2.31 -5.72 -11.99
CA HIS A 88 -3.31 -4.71 -11.63
C HIS A 88 -2.65 -3.34 -11.49
N ALA A 89 -3.39 -2.28 -11.79
CA ALA A 89 -2.88 -0.91 -11.62
C ALA A 89 -2.44 -0.63 -10.18
N GLY A 90 -3.13 -1.21 -9.21
CA GLY A 90 -2.83 -1.03 -7.78
C GLY A 90 -1.78 -1.98 -7.19
N ASP A 91 -1.21 -2.88 -7.98
CA ASP A 91 -0.18 -3.80 -7.47
C ASP A 91 1.15 -3.07 -7.30
N LEU A 92 1.62 -2.99 -6.05
CA LEU A 92 2.85 -2.33 -5.65
C LEU A 92 3.84 -3.36 -5.10
N PRO A 93 5.16 -3.04 -5.06
CA PRO A 93 6.12 -3.90 -4.37
C PRO A 93 5.78 -4.05 -2.90
N PRO A 94 6.11 -5.20 -2.28
CA PRO A 94 5.82 -5.43 -0.87
C PRO A 94 6.67 -4.55 0.04
N LEU A 95 6.22 -4.42 1.28
CA LEU A 95 6.96 -3.76 2.35
C LEU A 95 7.88 -4.76 3.03
N PHE A 96 9.12 -4.36 3.29
CA PHE A 96 10.09 -5.14 4.04
C PHE A 96 10.24 -4.56 5.44
N ASP A 97 10.02 -5.38 6.45
CA ASP A 97 10.14 -4.99 7.85
C ASP A 97 11.60 -4.72 8.24
N CYS A 98 11.79 -3.61 8.93
CA CYS A 98 13.03 -3.25 9.61
C CYS A 98 12.68 -2.85 11.06
N GLY A 99 12.60 -3.83 11.96
CA GLY A 99 12.28 -3.57 13.36
C GLY A 99 10.88 -3.01 13.60
N GLY A 100 9.91 -3.37 12.78
CA GLY A 100 8.54 -2.84 12.83
C GLY A 100 8.29 -1.62 11.95
N ASP A 101 9.34 -1.07 11.35
CA ASP A 101 9.25 0.03 10.39
C ASP A 101 9.46 -0.48 8.96
N ALA A 102 8.87 0.21 7.99
CA ALA A 102 9.13 -0.02 6.58
C ALA A 102 9.16 1.30 5.81
N TYR A 103 10.03 1.38 4.83
CA TYR A 103 10.11 2.46 3.88
C TYR A 103 10.13 1.91 2.46
N LEU A 104 9.31 2.49 1.59
CA LEU A 104 9.27 2.15 0.17
C LEU A 104 9.21 3.43 -0.66
N SER A 105 9.96 3.43 -1.76
CA SER A 105 9.83 4.46 -2.79
C SER A 105 9.83 3.76 -4.14
N VAL A 106 8.77 3.95 -4.93
CA VAL A 106 8.61 3.29 -6.22
C VAL A 106 7.96 4.22 -7.23
N LEU A 107 8.46 4.21 -8.46
CA LEU A 107 7.85 4.89 -9.59
C LEU A 107 6.96 3.89 -10.35
N THR A 108 5.72 4.27 -10.63
CA THR A 108 4.80 3.47 -11.43
C THR A 108 4.07 4.33 -12.45
N ASP A 109 3.82 3.77 -13.62
CA ASP A 109 3.03 4.40 -14.68
C ASP A 109 1.67 3.71 -14.88
N ARG A 110 1.29 2.82 -13.95
CA ARG A 110 0.06 2.04 -14.05
C ARG A 110 -1.21 2.84 -13.76
N PHE A 111 -1.08 4.01 -13.15
CA PHE A 111 -2.19 4.92 -12.86
C PHE A 111 -1.72 6.38 -12.84
N ALA A 112 -2.67 7.29 -12.95
CA ALA A 112 -2.49 8.72 -12.69
C ALA A 112 -3.18 9.10 -11.38
N ILE A 113 -2.84 10.25 -10.80
CA ILE A 113 -3.42 10.71 -9.52
C ILE A 113 -4.96 10.68 -9.53
N PRO A 114 -5.66 11.19 -10.55
CA PRO A 114 -7.13 11.17 -10.56
C PRO A 114 -7.74 9.76 -10.48
N ASP A 115 -7.03 8.74 -10.95
CA ASP A 115 -7.53 7.36 -10.97
C ASP A 115 -7.64 6.76 -9.55
N ILE A 116 -6.79 7.22 -8.63
CA ILE A 116 -6.66 6.62 -7.29
C ILE A 116 -7.32 7.43 -6.18
N LEU A 117 -7.76 8.65 -6.44
CA LEU A 117 -8.44 9.47 -5.43
C LEU A 117 -9.73 8.78 -4.94
N GLY A 118 -9.90 8.72 -3.62
CA GLY A 118 -11.02 8.05 -2.98
C GLY A 118 -10.88 6.54 -2.86
N ARG A 119 -9.86 5.94 -3.43
CA ARG A 119 -9.56 4.51 -3.26
C ARG A 119 -8.77 4.27 -1.99
N THR A 120 -8.38 3.04 -1.72
CA THR A 120 -7.72 2.68 -0.46
C THR A 120 -6.35 2.05 -0.71
N VAL A 121 -5.42 2.32 0.20
CA VAL A 121 -4.16 1.58 0.31
C VAL A 121 -4.33 0.53 1.40
N VAL A 122 -3.92 -0.71 1.10
CA VAL A 122 -4.02 -1.83 2.04
C VAL A 122 -2.66 -2.48 2.24
N ILE A 123 -2.35 -2.77 3.50
CA ILE A 123 -1.21 -3.59 3.90
C ILE A 123 -1.73 -4.96 4.30
N HIS A 124 -1.16 -6.01 3.75
CA HIS A 124 -1.51 -7.40 4.03
C HIS A 124 -0.52 -8.06 4.98
N GLN A 125 -0.98 -9.08 5.69
CA GLN A 125 -0.22 -9.78 6.71
C GLN A 125 0.94 -10.61 6.15
N ASP A 126 0.76 -11.19 4.95
CA ASP A 126 1.67 -12.15 4.36
C ASP A 126 2.35 -11.60 3.11
N PRO A 127 3.47 -12.20 2.69
CA PRO A 127 4.13 -11.84 1.44
C PRO A 127 3.22 -12.02 0.24
N ASP A 128 3.34 -11.10 -0.73
CA ASP A 128 2.77 -11.27 -2.06
C ASP A 128 3.66 -12.25 -2.85
N ASP A 129 3.08 -13.31 -3.39
CA ASP A 129 3.81 -14.29 -4.20
C ASP A 129 3.91 -13.91 -5.69
N PHE A 130 3.27 -12.80 -6.09
CA PHE A 130 3.25 -12.26 -7.45
C PHE A 130 2.61 -13.19 -8.50
N ALA A 131 1.93 -14.23 -8.11
CA ALA A 131 1.41 -15.23 -9.04
C ALA A 131 -0.01 -15.68 -8.75
N THR A 132 -0.35 -15.93 -7.50
CA THR A 132 -1.67 -16.45 -7.11
C THR A 132 -2.77 -15.42 -7.34
N GLN A 133 -3.85 -15.82 -8.01
CA GLN A 133 -5.00 -14.96 -8.22
C GLN A 133 -5.97 -15.04 -7.03
N PRO A 134 -6.65 -13.95 -6.71
CA PRO A 134 -6.55 -12.61 -7.30
C PRO A 134 -5.52 -11.67 -6.64
N SER A 135 -4.87 -12.06 -5.57
CA SER A 135 -4.18 -11.13 -4.67
C SER A 135 -2.77 -11.55 -4.23
N GLY A 136 -2.17 -12.56 -4.89
CA GLY A 136 -0.83 -13.01 -4.53
C GLY A 136 -0.76 -13.77 -3.22
N HIS A 137 -1.87 -14.30 -2.71
CA HIS A 137 -1.95 -15.03 -1.44
C HIS A 137 -1.44 -14.20 -0.23
N ALA A 138 -1.62 -12.90 -0.29
CA ALA A 138 -1.05 -11.96 0.70
C ALA A 138 -1.76 -11.98 2.06
N GLY A 139 -2.87 -12.71 2.18
CA GLY A 139 -3.53 -12.95 3.46
C GLY A 139 -4.38 -11.80 3.98
N ALA A 140 -4.57 -11.78 5.29
CA ALA A 140 -5.42 -10.81 5.96
C ALA A 140 -4.94 -9.37 5.74
N ARG A 141 -5.90 -8.44 5.79
CA ARG A 141 -5.63 -7.00 5.69
C ARG A 141 -5.41 -6.46 7.09
N ILE A 142 -4.21 -5.92 7.34
CA ILE A 142 -3.81 -5.45 8.67
C ILE A 142 -3.74 -3.94 8.79
N GLY A 143 -3.70 -3.24 7.67
CA GLY A 143 -3.68 -1.78 7.63
C GLY A 143 -4.39 -1.24 6.40
N CYS A 144 -4.99 -0.07 6.54
CA CYS A 144 -5.77 0.54 5.46
C CYS A 144 -5.79 2.06 5.61
N GLY A 145 -5.81 2.77 4.50
CA GLY A 145 -5.98 4.22 4.45
C GLY A 145 -6.65 4.67 3.16
N VAL A 146 -7.54 5.65 3.25
CA VAL A 146 -8.21 6.22 2.08
C VAL A 146 -7.32 7.28 1.45
N ILE A 147 -7.15 7.20 0.13
CA ILE A 147 -6.34 8.16 -0.64
C ILE A 147 -7.15 9.43 -0.86
N ARG A 148 -6.62 10.55 -0.42
CA ARG A 148 -7.25 11.86 -0.54
C ARG A 148 -6.31 12.86 -1.17
N ALA A 149 -6.86 13.85 -1.87
CA ALA A 149 -6.08 14.98 -2.37
C ALA A 149 -5.40 15.70 -1.18
N PHE A 150 -4.16 16.07 -1.39
CA PHE A 150 -3.36 16.81 -0.39
C PHE A 150 -3.67 18.30 -0.43
#